data_bf16f3ab5ba4c80778efbc3611af9ab2
#
_entry.id   bf16f3ab5ba4c80778efbc3611af9ab2
#
_cell.length_a   1.000
_cell.length_b   1.000
_cell.length_c   1.000
_cell.angle_alpha   90.00
_cell.angle_beta   90.00
_cell.angle_gamma   90.00
#
_symmetry.space_group_name_H-M   'P 1'
#
loop_
_entity.id
_entity.type
_entity.pdbx_description
1 polymer ?
#
loop_
_entity_poly.entity_id
_entity_poly.type
_entity_poly.pdbx_seq_one_letter_code
_entity_poly.pdbx_strand_id
1 'polypeptide(L)'
;MDIRLENVLEYEQPTKYIVKSENYSDDFALPVLTAGKSFVLGFTDETDGICKASESPVIIFDDFTADCKYVDFDFKVKSSAMKILHVKEEVNIQYVCWFMSITRLIGDTHKRYWISEYSKIEIPIPPLEEQRRIVDIVELIFNKLDTISKRL
;
A
#
# COMPACT_ATOMS: atom_id res chain seq x y z
N MET A 1 8.94 0.70 21.53
CA MET A 1 9.09 2.16 21.32
C MET A 1 8.09 2.61 20.28
N ASP A 2 7.37 3.68 20.56
CA ASP A 2 6.40 4.21 19.62
C ASP A 2 7.04 5.33 18.81
N ILE A 3 6.89 5.24 17.48
CA ILE A 3 7.48 6.19 16.55
C ILE A 3 6.38 6.63 15.57
N ARG A 4 6.41 7.88 15.13
CA ARG A 4 5.44 8.34 14.13
C ARG A 4 5.69 7.67 12.78
N LEU A 5 4.63 7.41 12.04
CA LEU A 5 4.73 6.80 10.71
C LEU A 5 5.67 7.56 9.80
N GLU A 6 5.66 8.90 9.85
CA GLU A 6 6.57 9.73 9.04
C GLU A 6 8.05 9.46 9.30
N ASN A 7 8.38 8.86 10.45
CA ASN A 7 9.76 8.54 10.82
C ASN A 7 10.19 7.15 10.34
N VAL A 8 9.24 6.28 9.98
CA VAL A 8 9.53 4.94 9.46
C VAL A 8 9.21 4.79 7.99
N LEU A 9 8.53 5.78 7.40
CA LEU A 9 8.13 5.77 6.00
C LEU A 9 8.69 6.98 5.27
N GLU A 10 9.01 6.78 4.00
CA GLU A 10 9.36 7.87 3.08
C GLU A 10 8.28 7.99 2.02
N TYR A 11 7.81 9.21 1.84
CA TYR A 11 6.75 9.51 0.87
C TYR A 11 7.36 9.84 -0.49
N GLU A 12 6.82 9.21 -1.53
CA GLU A 12 7.17 9.52 -2.92
C GLU A 12 5.91 9.95 -3.67
N GLN A 13 5.98 11.09 -4.34
CA GLN A 13 4.92 11.55 -5.23
C GLN A 13 4.81 10.60 -6.43
N PRO A 14 3.59 10.20 -6.80
CA PRO A 14 3.42 9.27 -7.91
C PRO A 14 3.47 9.90 -9.30
N THR A 15 3.75 11.18 -9.40
CA THR A 15 3.64 11.97 -10.64
C THR A 15 4.31 11.31 -11.85
N LYS A 16 5.52 10.79 -11.68
CA LYS A 16 6.25 10.15 -12.79
C LYS A 16 5.71 8.79 -13.20
N TYR A 17 4.81 8.21 -12.38
CA TYR A 17 4.22 6.91 -12.65
C TYR A 17 2.78 6.98 -13.16
N ILE A 18 2.24 8.19 -13.33
CA ILE A 18 0.89 8.38 -13.85
C ILE A 18 0.86 7.99 -15.33
N VAL A 19 -0.14 7.21 -15.72
CA VAL A 19 -0.32 6.81 -17.12
C VAL A 19 -0.53 8.02 -18.01
N LYS A 20 -0.01 7.95 -19.22
CA LYS A 20 -0.13 9.01 -20.23
C LYS A 20 -1.38 8.85 -21.09
N SER A 21 -1.90 7.62 -21.20
CA SER A 21 -3.09 7.33 -21.97
C SER A 21 -3.99 6.34 -21.23
N GLU A 22 -5.26 6.26 -21.65
CA GLU A 22 -6.23 5.32 -21.11
C GLU A 22 -6.42 4.11 -22.05
N ASN A 23 -5.42 3.82 -22.87
CA ASN A 23 -5.46 2.69 -23.78
C ASN A 23 -5.12 1.39 -23.04
N TYR A 24 -6.11 0.86 -22.31
CA TYR A 24 -5.95 -0.37 -21.54
C TYR A 24 -6.42 -1.58 -22.36
N SER A 25 -5.78 -2.72 -22.12
CA SER A 25 -6.17 -3.98 -22.72
C SER A 25 -5.77 -5.14 -21.81
N ASP A 26 -6.59 -6.17 -21.77
CA ASP A 26 -6.28 -7.41 -21.04
C ASP A 26 -5.06 -8.14 -21.63
N ASP A 27 -4.69 -7.81 -22.88
CA ASP A 27 -3.51 -8.38 -23.54
C ASP A 27 -2.20 -7.71 -23.06
N PHE A 28 -2.28 -6.58 -22.38
CA PHE A 28 -1.11 -5.90 -21.83
C PHE A 28 -0.78 -6.44 -20.44
N ALA A 29 0.47 -6.29 -20.02
CA ALA A 29 0.96 -6.96 -18.82
C ALA A 29 1.13 -6.07 -17.59
N LEU A 30 1.26 -4.74 -17.77
CA LEU A 30 1.59 -3.85 -16.68
C LEU A 30 0.32 -3.29 -16.02
N PRO A 31 0.06 -3.63 -14.74
CA PRO A 31 -1.15 -3.13 -14.08
C PRO A 31 -1.11 -1.62 -13.84
N VAL A 32 -2.28 -0.99 -13.93
CA VAL A 32 -2.51 0.41 -13.58
C VAL A 32 -3.40 0.43 -12.34
N LEU A 33 -2.89 1.01 -11.26
CA LEU A 33 -3.58 1.05 -9.97
C LEU A 33 -4.44 2.30 -9.85
N THR A 34 -5.59 2.15 -9.22
CA THR A 34 -6.54 3.24 -9.00
C THR A 34 -7.16 3.15 -7.60
N ALA A 35 -7.74 4.26 -7.16
CA ALA A 35 -8.51 4.32 -5.93
C ALA A 35 -9.85 3.59 -6.10
N GLY A 36 -10.41 3.11 -4.98
CA GLY A 36 -11.72 2.51 -4.96
C GLY A 36 -11.70 1.00 -4.87
N LYS A 37 -12.86 0.38 -5.13
CA LYS A 37 -13.06 -1.05 -4.93
C LYS A 37 -12.21 -1.92 -5.86
N SER A 38 -12.00 -1.46 -7.08
CA SER A 38 -11.17 -2.16 -8.06
C SER A 38 -9.76 -1.58 -8.02
N PHE A 39 -8.91 -2.18 -7.22
CA PHE A 39 -7.54 -1.70 -7.04
C PHE A 39 -6.78 -1.64 -8.37
N VAL A 40 -6.94 -2.64 -9.22
CA VAL A 40 -6.37 -2.67 -10.57
C VAL A 40 -7.43 -2.19 -11.56
N LEU A 41 -7.18 -1.04 -12.18
CA LEU A 41 -8.08 -0.45 -13.16
C LEU A 41 -8.02 -1.19 -14.50
N GLY A 42 -6.83 -1.59 -14.90
CA GLY A 42 -6.57 -2.24 -16.16
C GLY A 42 -5.08 -2.45 -16.36
N PHE A 43 -4.69 -2.75 -17.59
CA PHE A 43 -3.29 -3.00 -17.95
C PHE A 43 -2.88 -2.10 -19.10
N THR A 44 -1.64 -1.64 -19.07
CA THR A 44 -1.09 -0.75 -20.09
C THR A 44 0.14 -1.37 -20.77
N ASP A 45 0.45 -0.90 -21.96
CA ASP A 45 1.67 -1.25 -22.69
C ASP A 45 2.76 -0.18 -22.57
N GLU A 46 2.55 0.84 -21.74
CA GLU A 46 3.56 1.87 -21.52
C GLU A 46 4.83 1.25 -20.94
N THR A 47 5.98 1.73 -21.41
CA THR A 47 7.28 1.17 -21.07
C THR A 47 8.15 2.08 -20.23
N ASP A 48 7.73 3.32 -19.99
CA ASP A 48 8.43 4.29 -19.16
C ASP A 48 7.59 4.69 -17.95
N GLY A 49 8.22 5.34 -16.99
CA GLY A 49 7.52 5.78 -15.78
C GLY A 49 6.87 4.63 -15.02
N ILE A 50 7.60 3.53 -14.85
CA ILE A 50 7.11 2.34 -14.14
C ILE A 50 7.68 2.33 -12.73
N CYS A 51 6.81 2.12 -11.74
CA CYS A 51 7.26 1.90 -10.37
C CYS A 51 7.72 0.45 -10.22
N LYS A 52 9.00 0.25 -9.93
CA LYS A 52 9.63 -1.06 -9.85
C LYS A 52 9.47 -1.72 -8.48
N ALA A 53 8.23 -1.90 -8.06
CA ALA A 53 7.93 -2.50 -6.75
C ALA A 53 8.29 -3.98 -6.68
N SER A 54 8.52 -4.66 -7.80
CA SER A 54 9.07 -6.01 -7.81
C SER A 54 10.50 -6.07 -7.25
N GLU A 55 11.25 -4.98 -7.40
CA GLU A 55 12.61 -4.87 -6.87
C GLU A 55 12.62 -4.33 -5.43
N SER A 56 11.72 -3.39 -5.14
CA SER A 56 11.61 -2.76 -3.83
C SER A 56 10.13 -2.52 -3.52
N PRO A 57 9.50 -3.42 -2.77
CA PRO A 57 8.07 -3.31 -2.45
C PRO A 57 7.70 -2.00 -1.78
N VAL A 58 6.48 -1.55 -2.01
CA VAL A 58 5.96 -0.29 -1.50
C VAL A 58 4.59 -0.48 -0.85
N ILE A 59 4.15 0.52 -0.11
CA ILE A 59 2.75 0.66 0.32
C ILE A 59 2.11 1.74 -0.55
N ILE A 60 0.98 1.42 -1.16
CA ILE A 60 0.15 2.41 -1.83
C ILE A 60 -0.89 2.91 -0.83
N PHE A 61 -0.95 4.22 -0.65
CA PHE A 61 -1.89 4.88 0.23
C PHE A 61 -2.86 5.71 -0.62
N ASP A 62 -4.15 5.39 -0.52
CA ASP A 62 -5.19 6.11 -1.23
C ASP A 62 -5.60 7.33 -0.40
N ASP A 63 -5.31 8.52 -0.89
CA ASP A 63 -5.60 9.79 -0.21
C ASP A 63 -7.10 10.05 -0.03
N PHE A 64 -7.96 9.41 -0.81
CA PHE A 64 -9.41 9.60 -0.71
C PHE A 64 -10.06 8.71 0.34
N THR A 65 -9.63 7.46 0.43
CA THR A 65 -10.25 6.47 1.32
C THR A 65 -9.40 6.15 2.54
N ALA A 66 -8.15 6.59 2.56
CA ALA A 66 -7.13 6.19 3.54
C ALA A 66 -6.87 4.68 3.54
N ASP A 67 -7.25 3.98 2.47
CA ASP A 67 -6.93 2.58 2.29
C ASP A 67 -5.46 2.41 1.93
N CYS A 68 -4.85 1.33 2.39
CA CYS A 68 -3.45 1.06 2.10
C CYS A 68 -3.27 -0.37 1.61
N LYS A 69 -2.35 -0.56 0.66
CA LYS A 69 -2.08 -1.84 0.03
C LYS A 69 -0.58 -2.07 -0.06
N TYR A 70 -0.14 -3.26 0.32
CA TYR A 70 1.21 -3.72 0.05
C TYR A 70 1.31 -4.14 -1.42
N VAL A 71 2.33 -3.64 -2.12
CA VAL A 71 2.53 -3.91 -3.55
C VAL A 71 3.97 -4.35 -3.80
N ASP A 72 4.13 -5.53 -4.38
CA ASP A 72 5.43 -6.12 -4.70
C ASP A 72 5.59 -6.45 -6.19
N PHE A 73 4.77 -5.84 -7.03
CA PHE A 73 4.83 -5.99 -8.49
C PHE A 73 4.95 -4.62 -9.15
N ASP A 74 5.51 -4.58 -10.35
CA ASP A 74 5.66 -3.34 -11.12
C ASP A 74 4.30 -2.80 -11.56
N PHE A 75 4.14 -1.46 -11.55
CA PHE A 75 2.85 -0.84 -11.85
C PHE A 75 3.02 0.60 -12.32
N LYS A 76 1.92 1.13 -12.85
CA LYS A 76 1.70 2.58 -13.01
C LYS A 76 0.43 2.95 -12.23
N VAL A 77 0.14 4.23 -12.11
CA VAL A 77 -1.03 4.70 -11.38
C VAL A 77 -1.92 5.57 -12.25
N LYS A 78 -3.20 5.61 -11.92
CA LYS A 78 -4.19 6.43 -12.64
C LYS A 78 -4.04 7.92 -12.30
N SER A 79 -3.76 8.24 -11.04
CA SER A 79 -3.77 9.63 -10.59
C SER A 79 -2.84 9.87 -9.41
N SER A 80 -2.69 11.13 -9.05
CA SER A 80 -1.88 11.56 -7.91
C SER A 80 -2.48 11.20 -6.54
N ALA A 81 -3.69 10.66 -6.50
CA ALA A 81 -4.31 10.18 -5.25
C ALA A 81 -3.62 8.94 -4.71
N MET A 82 -2.90 8.20 -5.56
CA MET A 82 -2.21 6.96 -5.20
C MET A 82 -0.82 7.30 -4.67
N LYS A 83 -0.72 7.62 -3.38
CA LYS A 83 0.55 7.97 -2.74
C LYS A 83 1.42 6.74 -2.55
N ILE A 84 2.73 6.89 -2.77
CA ILE A 84 3.69 5.79 -2.66
C ILE A 84 4.51 5.98 -1.40
N LEU A 85 4.54 4.94 -0.56
CA LEU A 85 5.27 4.95 0.70
C LEU A 85 6.34 3.86 0.68
N HIS A 86 7.57 4.26 0.97
CA HIS A 86 8.70 3.35 1.14
C HIS A 86 9.03 3.21 2.62
N VAL A 87 9.36 2.00 3.07
CA VAL A 87 9.80 1.82 4.46
C VAL A 87 11.30 2.07 4.57
N LYS A 88 11.69 2.60 5.71
CA LYS A 88 13.09 2.75 6.07
C LYS A 88 13.66 1.41 6.52
N GLU A 89 14.98 1.33 6.56
CA GLU A 89 15.69 0.13 7.00
C GLU A 89 15.24 -0.32 8.40
N GLU A 90 15.35 -1.61 8.65
CA GLU A 90 15.02 -2.24 9.93
C GLU A 90 13.53 -2.27 10.28
N VAL A 91 12.65 -1.94 9.31
CA VAL A 91 11.21 -2.02 9.51
C VAL A 91 10.61 -2.95 8.47
N ASN A 92 9.73 -3.85 8.90
CA ASN A 92 9.03 -4.76 8.00
C ASN A 92 7.84 -4.03 7.36
N ILE A 93 7.86 -3.91 6.04
CA ILE A 93 6.83 -3.17 5.29
C ILE A 93 5.43 -3.78 5.47
N GLN A 94 5.32 -5.10 5.53
CA GLN A 94 4.02 -5.76 5.72
C GLN A 94 3.46 -5.49 7.11
N TYR A 95 4.34 -5.44 8.13
CA TYR A 95 3.94 -5.05 9.48
C TYR A 95 3.33 -3.64 9.50
N VAL A 96 4.00 -2.69 8.87
CA VAL A 96 3.52 -1.30 8.80
C VAL A 96 2.20 -1.23 8.05
N CYS A 97 2.08 -1.95 6.94
CA CYS A 97 0.84 -1.98 6.15
C CYS A 97 -0.34 -2.52 6.95
N TRP A 98 -0.14 -3.62 7.69
CA TRP A 98 -1.18 -4.17 8.57
C TRP A 98 -1.58 -3.19 9.67
N PHE A 99 -0.60 -2.54 10.30
CA PHE A 99 -0.88 -1.53 11.32
C PHE A 99 -1.71 -0.38 10.76
N MET A 100 -1.35 0.13 9.59
CA MET A 100 -2.09 1.22 8.94
C MET A 100 -3.52 0.78 8.60
N SER A 101 -3.71 -0.44 8.16
CA SER A 101 -5.03 -0.99 7.84
C SER A 101 -5.93 -1.06 9.07
N ILE A 102 -5.40 -1.50 10.20
CA ILE A 102 -6.14 -1.58 11.47
C ILE A 102 -6.48 -0.17 11.97
N THR A 103 -5.53 0.75 11.91
CA THR A 103 -5.74 2.13 12.35
C THR A 103 -6.84 2.81 11.56
N ARG A 104 -6.91 2.54 10.26
CA ARG A 104 -8.00 3.06 9.42
C ARG A 104 -9.37 2.59 9.88
N LEU A 105 -9.48 1.32 10.30
CA LEU A 105 -10.76 0.75 10.75
C LEU A 105 -11.23 1.31 12.09
N ILE A 106 -10.30 1.70 12.96
CA ILE A 106 -10.60 2.17 14.32
C ILE A 106 -10.79 3.68 14.36
N GLY A 107 -10.04 4.41 13.53
CA GLY A 107 -9.99 5.86 13.55
C GLY A 107 -11.11 6.54 12.77
N ASP A 108 -11.17 7.86 12.92
CA ASP A 108 -12.07 8.72 12.14
C ASP A 108 -11.53 8.86 10.71
N THR A 109 -12.23 8.25 9.77
CA THR A 109 -11.81 8.15 8.37
C THR A 109 -12.10 9.38 7.53
N HIS A 110 -12.59 10.48 8.14
CA HIS A 110 -12.91 11.70 7.38
C HIS A 110 -11.68 12.51 7.00
N LYS A 111 -10.51 12.20 7.54
CA LYS A 111 -9.28 12.92 7.29
C LYS A 111 -8.46 12.20 6.23
N ARG A 112 -8.23 12.87 5.10
CA ARG A 112 -7.80 12.27 3.85
C ARG A 112 -6.35 12.53 3.49
N TYR A 113 -5.57 13.14 4.36
CA TYR A 113 -4.26 13.64 3.96
C TYR A 113 -3.15 12.90 4.69
N TRP A 114 -2.32 12.21 3.91
CA TRP A 114 -1.14 11.54 4.46
C TRP A 114 -0.27 12.52 5.25
N ILE A 115 0.10 13.64 4.63
CA ILE A 115 1.05 14.59 5.21
C ILE A 115 0.53 15.22 6.50
N SER A 116 -0.73 15.60 6.53
CA SER A 116 -1.27 16.36 7.67
C SER A 116 -1.77 15.49 8.81
N GLU A 117 -2.19 14.26 8.53
CA GLU A 117 -2.90 13.44 9.51
C GLU A 117 -2.24 12.07 9.74
N TYR A 118 -2.22 11.22 8.72
CA TYR A 118 -1.78 9.84 8.88
C TYR A 118 -0.30 9.72 9.23
N SER A 119 0.54 10.58 8.68
CA SER A 119 1.98 10.56 8.94
C SER A 119 2.32 10.80 10.41
N LYS A 120 1.42 11.42 11.16
CA LYS A 120 1.59 11.74 12.58
C LYS A 120 1.18 10.62 13.52
N ILE A 121 0.52 9.58 13.03
CA ILE A 121 0.08 8.44 13.85
C ILE A 121 1.32 7.71 14.38
N GLU A 122 1.28 7.36 15.66
CA GLU A 122 2.35 6.61 16.30
C GLU A 122 2.14 5.10 16.09
N ILE A 123 3.23 4.42 15.73
CA ILE A 123 3.26 2.97 15.52
C ILE A 123 4.26 2.35 16.51
N PRO A 124 3.89 1.28 17.22
CA PRO A 124 4.85 0.53 18.01
C PRO A 124 5.82 -0.23 17.10
N ILE A 125 7.11 -0.14 17.39
CA ILE A 125 8.16 -0.79 16.60
C ILE A 125 8.89 -1.80 17.49
N PRO A 126 8.42 -3.05 17.55
CA PRO A 126 9.16 -4.12 18.21
C PRO A 126 10.37 -4.54 17.38
N PRO A 127 11.26 -5.40 17.91
CA PRO A 127 12.36 -5.95 17.12
C PRO A 127 11.89 -6.58 15.82
N LEU A 128 12.71 -6.58 14.80
CA LEU A 128 12.35 -7.04 13.45
C LEU A 128 11.81 -8.47 13.43
N GLU A 129 12.40 -9.37 14.24
CA GLU A 129 11.91 -10.76 14.34
C GLU A 129 10.48 -10.82 14.85
N GLU A 130 10.13 -9.96 15.80
CA GLU A 130 8.77 -9.89 16.33
C GLU A 130 7.80 -9.31 15.28
N GLN A 131 8.23 -8.32 14.52
CA GLN A 131 7.44 -7.80 13.41
C GLN A 131 7.12 -8.91 12.40
N ARG A 132 8.12 -9.71 12.03
CA ARG A 132 7.93 -10.85 11.10
C ARG A 132 6.96 -11.89 11.66
N ARG A 133 7.10 -12.20 12.95
CA ARG A 133 6.22 -13.16 13.61
C ARG A 133 4.77 -12.69 13.59
N ILE A 134 4.55 -11.40 13.86
CA ILE A 134 3.22 -10.80 13.81
C ILE A 134 2.63 -10.89 12.40
N VAL A 135 3.42 -10.55 11.38
CA VAL A 135 2.98 -10.63 9.98
C VAL A 135 2.58 -12.06 9.62
N ASP A 136 3.39 -13.04 9.99
CA ASP A 136 3.10 -14.45 9.68
C ASP A 136 1.79 -14.91 10.33
N ILE A 137 1.55 -14.51 11.58
CA ILE A 137 0.31 -14.85 12.30
C ILE A 137 -0.90 -14.17 11.65
N VAL A 138 -0.78 -12.89 11.33
CA VAL A 138 -1.88 -12.12 10.71
C VAL A 138 -2.24 -12.74 9.35
N GLU A 139 -1.26 -13.05 8.54
CA GLU A 139 -1.49 -13.67 7.24
C GLU A 139 -2.14 -15.06 7.37
N LEU A 140 -1.70 -15.84 8.34
CA LEU A 140 -2.29 -17.15 8.62
C LEU A 140 -3.77 -17.02 8.99
N ILE A 141 -4.10 -16.07 9.86
CA ILE A 141 -5.48 -15.82 10.28
C ILE A 141 -6.34 -15.39 9.08
N PHE A 142 -5.87 -14.46 8.25
CA PHE A 142 -6.62 -14.00 7.09
C PHE A 142 -6.81 -15.11 6.07
N ASN A 143 -5.81 -15.96 5.85
CA ASN A 143 -5.93 -17.11 4.96
C ASN A 143 -6.99 -18.10 5.45
N LYS A 144 -7.08 -18.34 6.75
CA LYS A 144 -8.10 -19.20 7.34
C LYS A 144 -9.50 -18.60 7.20
N LEU A 145 -9.65 -17.31 7.47
CA LEU A 145 -10.91 -16.60 7.30
C LEU A 145 -11.38 -16.63 5.85
N ASP A 146 -10.47 -16.43 4.91
CA ASP A 146 -10.76 -16.48 3.50
C ASP A 146 -11.24 -17.87 3.05
N THR A 147 -10.60 -18.92 3.56
CA THR A 147 -11.01 -20.30 3.32
C THR A 147 -12.43 -20.56 3.85
N ILE A 148 -12.75 -20.09 5.04
CA ILE A 148 -14.08 -20.23 5.63
C ILE A 148 -15.11 -19.47 4.78
N SER A 149 -14.80 -18.26 4.39
CA SER A 149 -15.68 -17.42 3.56
C SER A 149 -16.03 -18.10 2.22
N LYS A 150 -15.07 -18.79 1.61
CA LYS A 150 -15.30 -19.51 0.32
C LYS A 150 -16.20 -20.73 0.48
N ARG A 151 -16.38 -21.25 1.70
CA ARG A 151 -17.26 -22.40 1.97
C ARG A 151 -18.71 -21.98 2.26
N LEU A 152 -18.92 -20.70 2.48
CA LEU A 152 -20.27 -20.17 2.71
C LEU A 152 -20.94 -19.81 1.38
#